data_a2ab147b414015394a4a299e79e4cd6c
#
_entry.id   a2ab147b414015394a4a299e79e4cd6c
#
_cell.length_a   1.000
_cell.length_b   1.000
_cell.length_c   1.000
_cell.angle_alpha   90.00
_cell.angle_beta   90.00
_cell.angle_gamma   90.00
#
_symmetry.space_group_name_H-M   'P 1'
#
loop_
_entity.id
_entity.type
_entity.pdbx_description
1 polymer ?
#
loop_
_entity_poly.entity_id
_entity_poly.type
_entity_poly.pdbx_seq_one_letter_code
_entity_poly.pdbx_strand_id
1 'polypeptide(L)'
;MEIEISPKNIAVLTRGRIYSDTDINGLWKSTEIELFANAAYEWKYGSRKKAYESTEKATYNMIFNEDADRYVMQQKIRENTTEESWKDFIIEILVNMPDVDMEIAEWVNDFSVDFAEYCKKYKYEISSDKDIKTTFKIKRSDTKTPNFKKIALKNYFEKKKEDKYTRSSIHGVKGESYEAVLVYIKSRTGNTLTPKLLMEGELGQELMRLAYVAMTRPKRLLMLAMPDTEGIKDW
;
A
#
# COMPACT_ATOMS: atom_id res chain seq x y z
N MET A 1 7.93 12.19 34.56
CA MET A 1 6.67 12.50 33.83
C MET A 1 6.66 11.60 32.61
N GLU A 2 5.84 10.56 32.62
CA GLU A 2 5.67 9.70 31.43
C GLU A 2 4.87 10.50 30.40
N ILE A 3 5.41 10.60 29.18
CA ILE A 3 4.72 11.26 28.08
C ILE A 3 4.09 10.14 27.25
N GLU A 4 2.79 9.97 27.39
CA GLU A 4 2.04 9.05 26.55
C GLU A 4 1.80 9.69 25.17
N ILE A 5 2.44 9.14 24.14
CA ILE A 5 2.29 9.60 22.77
C ILE A 5 1.46 8.58 21.99
N SER A 6 0.32 9.01 21.46
CA SER A 6 -0.48 8.14 20.58
C SER A 6 0.34 7.71 19.36
N PRO A 7 0.38 6.42 18.99
CA PRO A 7 1.12 5.93 17.84
C PRO A 7 0.79 6.68 16.52
N LYS A 8 -0.43 7.12 16.34
CA LYS A 8 -0.86 7.92 15.17
C LYS A 8 -0.13 9.26 15.04
N ASN A 9 0.43 9.76 16.14
CA ASN A 9 1.18 11.02 16.21
C ASN A 9 2.69 10.79 16.15
N ILE A 10 3.12 9.58 15.78
CA ILE A 10 4.54 9.22 15.60
C ILE A 10 4.83 9.10 14.11
N ALA A 11 5.93 9.69 13.66
CA ALA A 11 6.42 9.49 12.31
C ALA A 11 7.83 8.87 12.30
N VAL A 12 8.04 7.91 11.39
CA VAL A 12 9.34 7.36 11.04
C VAL A 12 9.72 7.89 9.67
N LEU A 13 10.73 8.73 9.63
CA LEU A 13 11.15 9.44 8.42
C LEU A 13 12.46 8.89 7.88
N THR A 14 12.50 8.66 6.58
CA THR A 14 13.73 8.23 5.89
C THR A 14 13.99 9.10 4.67
N ARG A 15 15.26 9.15 4.24
CA ARG A 15 15.60 9.67 2.92
C ARG A 15 15.34 8.59 1.87
N GLY A 16 14.47 8.88 0.92
CA GLY A 16 14.11 7.96 -0.14
C GLY A 16 12.93 7.04 0.23
N ARG A 17 12.60 6.11 -0.64
CA ARG A 17 11.53 5.16 -0.38
C ARG A 17 11.89 4.27 0.80
N ILE A 18 10.99 4.17 1.75
CA ILE A 18 11.07 3.16 2.80
C ILE A 18 10.76 1.83 2.14
N TYR A 19 11.79 1.06 1.85
CA TYR A 19 11.58 -0.37 1.66
C TYR A 19 11.52 -0.96 3.08
N SER A 20 10.31 -1.09 3.64
CA SER A 20 10.15 -1.90 4.83
C SER A 20 10.47 -3.34 4.44
N ASP A 21 11.09 -4.13 5.32
CA ASP A 21 11.18 -5.60 5.16
C ASP A 21 9.78 -6.24 5.15
N THR A 22 8.75 -5.42 5.39
CA THR A 22 7.32 -5.65 5.24
C THR A 22 6.75 -4.82 4.09
N ASP A 23 7.51 -4.52 3.02
CA ASP A 23 6.96 -3.82 1.86
C ASP A 23 6.05 -4.78 1.08
N ILE A 24 4.93 -4.98 1.75
CA ILE A 24 3.72 -5.65 1.31
C ILE A 24 3.20 -5.00 0.00
N ASN A 25 3.58 -3.75 -0.30
CA ASN A 25 3.18 -3.02 -1.51
C ASN A 25 3.70 -3.62 -2.84
N GLY A 26 4.53 -4.64 -2.77
CA GLY A 26 5.07 -5.34 -3.94
C GLY A 26 4.50 -6.74 -4.18
N LEU A 27 3.55 -7.22 -3.35
CA LEU A 27 3.04 -8.59 -3.46
C LEU A 27 2.24 -8.83 -4.75
N TRP A 28 1.39 -7.89 -5.10
CA TRP A 28 0.46 -8.02 -6.22
C TRP A 28 1.12 -7.68 -7.55
N LYS A 29 0.83 -8.48 -8.57
CA LYS A 29 1.35 -8.22 -9.90
C LYS A 29 0.61 -7.09 -10.59
N SER A 30 -0.66 -6.93 -10.31
CA SER A 30 -1.52 -5.88 -10.86
C SER A 30 -2.30 -5.15 -9.75
N THR A 31 -2.77 -3.95 -10.07
CA THR A 31 -3.62 -3.16 -9.21
C THR A 31 -5.01 -3.79 -9.05
N GLU A 32 -5.51 -4.45 -10.10
CA GLU A 32 -6.83 -5.08 -10.10
C GLU A 32 -6.93 -6.17 -9.05
N ILE A 33 -5.96 -7.11 -9.01
CA ILE A 33 -5.99 -8.18 -7.99
C ILE A 33 -5.79 -7.63 -6.58
N GLU A 34 -5.01 -6.57 -6.40
CA GLU A 34 -4.89 -5.89 -5.11
C GLU A 34 -6.22 -5.27 -4.67
N LEU A 35 -6.95 -4.63 -5.59
CA LEU A 35 -8.26 -4.04 -5.31
C LEU A 35 -9.30 -5.11 -4.95
N PHE A 36 -9.34 -6.24 -5.65
CA PHE A 36 -10.22 -7.35 -5.31
C PHE A 36 -9.89 -7.97 -3.96
N ALA A 37 -8.62 -8.19 -3.68
CA ALA A 37 -8.18 -8.73 -2.38
C ALA A 37 -8.52 -7.77 -1.22
N ASN A 38 -8.33 -6.47 -1.42
CA ASN A 38 -8.73 -5.46 -0.46
C ASN A 38 -10.26 -5.42 -0.28
N ALA A 39 -11.01 -5.57 -1.36
CA ALA A 39 -12.47 -5.62 -1.33
C ALA A 39 -12.98 -6.82 -0.51
N ALA A 40 -12.39 -8.01 -0.70
CA ALA A 40 -12.73 -9.20 0.09
C ALA A 40 -12.51 -8.96 1.59
N TYR A 41 -11.39 -8.34 1.96
CA TYR A 41 -11.10 -8.00 3.35
C TYR A 41 -12.08 -6.96 3.91
N GLU A 42 -12.32 -5.87 3.17
CA GLU A 42 -13.25 -4.81 3.58
C GLU A 42 -14.72 -5.29 3.65
N TRP A 43 -15.09 -6.26 2.81
CA TRP A 43 -16.42 -6.87 2.86
C TRP A 43 -16.69 -7.63 4.15
N LYS A 44 -15.69 -8.38 4.62
CA LYS A 44 -15.78 -9.23 5.83
C LYS A 44 -15.53 -8.46 7.12
N TYR A 45 -14.56 -7.55 7.14
CA TYR A 45 -14.05 -6.92 8.37
C TYR A 45 -14.11 -5.40 8.40
N GLY A 46 -14.50 -4.76 7.31
CA GLY A 46 -14.42 -3.31 7.16
C GLY A 46 -15.68 -2.65 6.61
N SER A 47 -15.50 -1.81 5.64
CA SER A 47 -16.56 -1.00 5.03
C SER A 47 -17.11 -1.65 3.77
N ARG A 48 -18.37 -2.05 3.78
CA ARG A 48 -19.07 -2.57 2.58
C ARG A 48 -19.06 -1.59 1.42
N LYS A 49 -19.12 -0.28 1.71
CA LYS A 49 -19.03 0.76 0.69
C LYS A 49 -17.65 0.73 0.00
N LYS A 50 -16.56 0.66 0.78
CA LYS A 50 -15.21 0.57 0.22
C LYS A 50 -15.00 -0.73 -0.55
N ALA A 51 -15.54 -1.84 -0.05
CA ALA A 51 -15.51 -3.11 -0.75
C ALA A 51 -16.16 -3.00 -2.13
N TYR A 52 -17.37 -2.43 -2.19
CA TYR A 52 -18.08 -2.21 -3.44
C TYR A 52 -17.28 -1.32 -4.40
N GLU A 53 -16.82 -0.16 -3.95
CA GLU A 53 -16.05 0.79 -4.77
C GLU A 53 -14.75 0.18 -5.32
N SER A 54 -14.05 -0.63 -4.52
CA SER A 54 -12.84 -1.32 -4.95
C SER A 54 -13.12 -2.41 -5.98
N THR A 55 -14.19 -3.21 -5.76
CA THR A 55 -14.60 -4.25 -6.72
C THR A 55 -15.07 -3.63 -8.02
N GLU A 56 -15.89 -2.58 -7.94
CA GLU A 56 -16.39 -1.86 -9.11
C GLU A 56 -15.22 -1.32 -9.95
N LYS A 57 -14.25 -0.66 -9.31
CA LYS A 57 -13.07 -0.12 -10.00
C LYS A 57 -12.23 -1.23 -10.64
N ALA A 58 -11.95 -2.31 -9.92
CA ALA A 58 -11.16 -3.43 -10.44
C ALA A 58 -11.86 -4.12 -11.63
N THR A 59 -13.17 -4.35 -11.50
CA THR A 59 -13.97 -4.96 -12.56
C THR A 59 -14.03 -4.07 -13.80
N TYR A 60 -14.22 -2.77 -13.62
CA TYR A 60 -14.21 -1.79 -14.70
C TYR A 60 -12.87 -1.82 -15.46
N ASN A 61 -11.75 -1.80 -14.73
CA ASN A 61 -10.42 -1.88 -15.34
C ASN A 61 -10.19 -3.19 -16.10
N MET A 62 -10.77 -4.29 -15.64
CA MET A 62 -10.67 -5.59 -16.34
C MET A 62 -11.46 -5.62 -17.65
N ILE A 63 -12.62 -4.98 -17.68
CA ILE A 63 -13.53 -5.01 -18.84
C ILE A 63 -13.17 -3.92 -19.85
N PHE A 64 -12.93 -2.70 -19.41
CA PHE A 64 -12.71 -1.54 -20.28
C PHE A 64 -11.25 -1.15 -20.46
N ASN A 65 -10.33 -1.72 -19.69
CA ASN A 65 -8.88 -1.43 -19.69
C ASN A 65 -8.55 0.08 -19.58
N GLU A 66 -9.32 0.79 -18.77
CA GLU A 66 -9.16 2.23 -18.54
C GLU A 66 -9.02 2.50 -17.04
N ASP A 67 -8.10 3.39 -16.65
CA ASP A 67 -8.09 3.97 -15.30
C ASP A 67 -8.83 5.30 -15.36
N ALA A 68 -10.11 5.26 -15.03
CA ALA A 68 -11.01 6.39 -15.11
C ALA A 68 -11.41 6.90 -13.71
N ASP A 69 -11.73 8.18 -13.63
CA ASP A 69 -12.42 8.73 -12.48
C ASP A 69 -13.87 8.19 -12.40
N ARG A 70 -14.51 8.41 -11.26
CA ARG A 70 -15.84 7.86 -11.00
C ARG A 70 -16.90 8.34 -12.01
N TYR A 71 -16.80 9.57 -12.48
CA TYR A 71 -17.79 10.13 -13.41
C TYR A 71 -17.67 9.46 -14.78
N VAL A 72 -16.47 9.40 -15.33
CA VAL A 72 -16.18 8.74 -16.61
C VAL A 72 -16.55 7.26 -16.56
N MET A 73 -16.21 6.58 -15.46
CA MET A 73 -16.56 5.18 -15.25
C MET A 73 -18.09 4.96 -15.29
N GLN A 74 -18.87 5.78 -14.57
CA GLN A 74 -20.31 5.67 -14.58
C GLN A 74 -20.94 5.94 -15.95
N GLN A 75 -20.42 6.92 -16.68
CA GLN A 75 -20.88 7.20 -18.04
C GLN A 75 -20.64 6.00 -18.95
N LYS A 76 -19.44 5.44 -18.93
CA LYS A 76 -19.07 4.27 -19.76
C LYS A 76 -19.93 3.04 -19.43
N ILE A 77 -20.22 2.81 -18.15
CA ILE A 77 -21.12 1.72 -17.71
C ILE A 77 -22.50 1.92 -18.30
N ARG A 78 -23.10 3.11 -18.21
CA ARG A 78 -24.43 3.41 -18.77
C ARG A 78 -24.52 3.25 -20.29
N GLU A 79 -23.42 3.51 -21.00
CA GLU A 79 -23.35 3.33 -22.45
C GLU A 79 -23.34 1.86 -22.87
N ASN A 80 -22.88 0.95 -22.00
CA ASN A 80 -22.65 -0.46 -22.33
C ASN A 80 -23.61 -1.43 -21.62
N THR A 81 -24.27 -0.99 -20.53
CA THR A 81 -25.16 -1.85 -19.76
C THR A 81 -26.16 -1.02 -18.94
N THR A 82 -27.12 -1.68 -18.29
CA THR A 82 -27.97 -1.02 -17.30
C THR A 82 -27.26 -0.92 -15.94
N GLU A 83 -27.55 0.15 -15.19
CA GLU A 83 -26.98 0.31 -13.84
C GLU A 83 -27.35 -0.85 -12.91
N GLU A 84 -28.54 -1.40 -13.06
CA GLU A 84 -29.04 -2.52 -12.27
C GLU A 84 -28.24 -3.80 -12.58
N SER A 85 -28.07 -4.16 -13.85
CA SER A 85 -27.28 -5.33 -14.24
C SER A 85 -25.82 -5.22 -13.82
N TRP A 86 -25.22 -4.03 -13.93
CA TRP A 86 -23.86 -3.78 -13.45
C TRP A 86 -23.75 -3.95 -11.93
N LYS A 87 -24.71 -3.41 -11.20
CA LYS A 87 -24.75 -3.49 -9.74
C LYS A 87 -24.90 -4.94 -9.25
N ASP A 88 -25.79 -5.70 -9.90
CA ASP A 88 -25.99 -7.12 -9.58
C ASP A 88 -24.72 -7.92 -9.83
N PHE A 89 -24.02 -7.65 -10.92
CA PHE A 89 -22.76 -8.27 -11.24
C PHE A 89 -21.68 -7.97 -10.17
N ILE A 90 -21.52 -6.71 -9.76
CA ILE A 90 -20.54 -6.34 -8.71
C ILE A 90 -20.92 -6.96 -7.37
N ILE A 91 -22.19 -6.99 -7.01
CA ILE A 91 -22.66 -7.60 -5.76
C ILE A 91 -22.43 -9.11 -5.78
N GLU A 92 -22.69 -9.78 -6.90
CA GLU A 92 -22.45 -11.23 -7.01
C GLU A 92 -20.96 -11.56 -6.84
N ILE A 93 -20.06 -10.79 -7.46
CA ILE A 93 -18.61 -10.95 -7.23
C ILE A 93 -18.30 -10.81 -5.74
N LEU A 94 -18.80 -9.76 -5.08
CA LEU A 94 -18.51 -9.49 -3.68
C LEU A 94 -18.99 -10.56 -2.71
N VAL A 95 -20.23 -11.03 -2.91
CA VAL A 95 -20.86 -12.00 -2.01
C VAL A 95 -20.21 -13.38 -2.11
N ASN A 96 -19.70 -13.72 -3.29
CA ASN A 96 -19.12 -15.01 -3.58
C ASN A 96 -17.58 -15.01 -3.65
N MET A 97 -16.91 -13.93 -3.22
CA MET A 97 -15.45 -13.94 -3.11
C MET A 97 -14.98 -15.07 -2.19
N PRO A 98 -13.86 -15.76 -2.52
CA PRO A 98 -13.30 -16.77 -1.63
C PRO A 98 -12.98 -16.20 -0.24
N ASP A 99 -12.94 -17.08 0.77
CA ASP A 99 -12.75 -16.65 2.15
C ASP A 99 -11.36 -16.05 2.36
N VAL A 100 -11.29 -14.93 3.05
CA VAL A 100 -10.03 -14.23 3.38
C VAL A 100 -9.17 -14.97 4.41
N ASP A 101 -9.70 -16.05 5.01
CA ASP A 101 -8.93 -16.96 5.86
C ASP A 101 -8.06 -17.95 5.04
N MET A 102 -8.30 -18.06 3.74
CA MET A 102 -7.47 -18.85 2.84
C MET A 102 -6.07 -18.26 2.63
N GLU A 103 -5.11 -19.11 2.29
CA GLU A 103 -3.78 -18.66 1.84
C GLU A 103 -3.91 -17.79 0.59
N ILE A 104 -3.11 -16.72 0.51
CA ILE A 104 -3.19 -15.75 -0.60
C ILE A 104 -3.08 -16.43 -1.97
N ALA A 105 -2.21 -17.43 -2.11
CA ALA A 105 -2.04 -18.11 -3.39
C ALA A 105 -3.28 -18.90 -3.82
N GLU A 106 -3.91 -19.56 -2.87
CA GLU A 106 -5.15 -20.31 -3.07
C GLU A 106 -6.30 -19.35 -3.38
N TRP A 107 -6.46 -18.30 -2.56
CA TRP A 107 -7.45 -17.25 -2.78
C TRP A 107 -7.37 -16.66 -4.20
N VAL A 108 -6.17 -16.34 -4.69
CA VAL A 108 -5.97 -15.78 -6.04
C VAL A 108 -6.37 -16.77 -7.11
N ASN A 109 -6.03 -18.05 -6.95
CA ASN A 109 -6.38 -19.09 -7.92
C ASN A 109 -7.89 -19.29 -8.00
N ASP A 110 -8.56 -19.47 -6.87
CA ASP A 110 -10.00 -19.70 -6.80
C ASP A 110 -10.75 -18.49 -7.34
N PHE A 111 -10.39 -17.27 -6.87
CA PHE A 111 -11.01 -16.05 -7.37
C PHE A 111 -10.83 -15.86 -8.87
N SER A 112 -9.68 -16.27 -9.45
CA SER A 112 -9.44 -16.15 -10.89
C SER A 112 -10.40 -17.01 -11.73
N VAL A 113 -10.78 -18.19 -11.22
CA VAL A 113 -11.77 -19.08 -11.87
C VAL A 113 -13.16 -18.48 -11.72
N ASP A 114 -13.55 -18.12 -10.51
CA ASP A 114 -14.86 -17.57 -10.20
C ASP A 114 -15.13 -16.28 -10.98
N PHE A 115 -14.16 -15.37 -11.05
CA PHE A 115 -14.29 -14.12 -11.79
C PHE A 115 -14.56 -14.36 -13.29
N ALA A 116 -13.86 -15.34 -13.88
CA ALA A 116 -14.10 -15.71 -15.28
C ALA A 116 -15.52 -16.25 -15.50
N GLU A 117 -16.03 -17.05 -14.55
CA GLU A 117 -17.40 -17.58 -14.61
C GLU A 117 -18.44 -16.47 -14.45
N TYR A 118 -18.25 -15.51 -13.55
CA TYR A 118 -19.15 -14.36 -13.39
C TYR A 118 -19.16 -13.49 -14.65
N CYS A 119 -18.01 -13.19 -15.26
CA CYS A 119 -17.98 -12.46 -16.51
C CYS A 119 -18.79 -13.18 -17.61
N LYS A 120 -18.64 -14.50 -17.74
CA LYS A 120 -19.37 -15.32 -18.69
C LYS A 120 -20.89 -15.31 -18.41
N LYS A 121 -21.30 -15.45 -17.15
CA LYS A 121 -22.71 -15.44 -16.74
C LYS A 121 -23.40 -14.12 -17.09
N TYR A 122 -22.74 -13.01 -16.84
CA TYR A 122 -23.26 -11.67 -17.12
C TYR A 122 -22.96 -11.16 -18.53
N LYS A 123 -22.31 -11.98 -19.37
CA LYS A 123 -21.94 -11.67 -20.75
C LYS A 123 -21.02 -10.44 -20.89
N TYR A 124 -20.17 -10.21 -19.89
CA TYR A 124 -19.10 -9.24 -19.99
C TYR A 124 -17.86 -9.87 -20.57
N GLU A 125 -17.27 -9.22 -21.55
CA GLU A 125 -16.00 -9.62 -22.14
C GLU A 125 -14.86 -8.87 -21.42
N ILE A 126 -13.83 -9.62 -21.05
CA ILE A 126 -12.61 -9.03 -20.52
C ILE A 126 -11.86 -8.41 -21.69
N SER A 127 -11.34 -7.20 -21.49
CA SER A 127 -10.57 -6.49 -22.53
C SER A 127 -9.48 -7.40 -23.13
N SER A 128 -9.30 -7.33 -24.44
CA SER A 128 -8.28 -8.11 -25.17
C SER A 128 -6.86 -7.88 -24.66
N ASP A 129 -6.61 -6.71 -24.06
CA ASP A 129 -5.33 -6.35 -23.47
C ASP A 129 -5.14 -6.88 -22.04
N LYS A 130 -6.16 -7.50 -21.46
CA LYS A 130 -6.16 -8.10 -20.12
C LYS A 130 -6.32 -9.61 -20.23
N ASP A 131 -5.49 -10.32 -19.50
CA ASP A 131 -5.60 -11.77 -19.34
C ASP A 131 -5.63 -12.10 -17.84
N ILE A 132 -6.68 -12.79 -17.40
CA ILE A 132 -6.86 -13.19 -16.00
C ILE A 132 -5.63 -13.91 -15.47
N LYS A 133 -5.08 -14.86 -16.26
CA LYS A 133 -3.93 -15.66 -15.84
C LYS A 133 -2.66 -14.85 -15.60
N THR A 134 -2.52 -13.70 -16.25
CA THR A 134 -1.36 -12.82 -16.07
C THR A 134 -1.64 -11.69 -15.11
N THR A 135 -2.87 -11.21 -15.05
CA THR A 135 -3.31 -10.11 -14.17
C THR A 135 -3.48 -10.60 -12.73
N PHE A 136 -4.13 -11.76 -12.53
CA PHE A 136 -4.37 -12.32 -11.22
C PHE A 136 -3.19 -13.19 -10.79
N LYS A 137 -2.09 -12.53 -10.45
CA LYS A 137 -0.87 -13.18 -9.99
C LYS A 137 -0.25 -12.46 -8.81
N ILE A 138 0.45 -13.24 -8.02
CA ILE A 138 1.34 -12.76 -6.99
C ILE A 138 2.74 -12.68 -7.59
N LYS A 139 3.48 -11.61 -7.30
CA LYS A 139 4.89 -11.52 -7.67
C LYS A 139 5.68 -12.67 -7.04
N ARG A 140 6.69 -13.17 -7.73
CA ARG A 140 7.61 -14.15 -7.14
C ARG A 140 8.31 -13.48 -5.95
N SER A 141 8.27 -14.17 -4.81
CA SER A 141 9.04 -13.72 -3.64
C SER A 141 10.52 -13.83 -3.96
N ASP A 142 11.26 -12.75 -3.77
CA ASP A 142 12.71 -12.81 -3.69
C ASP A 142 13.11 -13.58 -2.43
N THR A 143 14.33 -14.14 -2.43
CA THR A 143 14.87 -14.92 -1.30
C THR A 143 14.90 -14.17 0.04
N LYS A 144 14.64 -12.87 0.02
CA LYS A 144 14.62 -11.98 1.18
C LYS A 144 13.23 -11.62 1.72
N THR A 145 12.17 -11.97 1.00
CA THR A 145 10.80 -11.67 1.41
C THR A 145 10.15 -12.89 2.07
N PRO A 146 9.42 -12.74 3.19
CA PRO A 146 8.63 -13.81 3.77
C PRO A 146 7.74 -14.46 2.70
N ASN A 147 7.50 -15.75 2.83
CA ASN A 147 6.64 -16.49 1.89
C ASN A 147 5.17 -16.07 2.08
N PHE A 148 4.82 -14.86 1.63
CA PHE A 148 3.47 -14.31 1.73
C PHE A 148 2.41 -15.16 1.02
N LYS A 149 2.81 -16.06 0.14
CA LYS A 149 1.88 -16.96 -0.55
C LYS A 149 1.15 -17.90 0.41
N LYS A 150 1.81 -18.23 1.54
CA LYS A 150 1.32 -19.18 2.55
C LYS A 150 0.68 -18.51 3.77
N ILE A 151 0.48 -17.21 3.76
CA ILE A 151 -0.26 -16.56 4.84
C ILE A 151 -1.71 -16.35 4.41
N ALA A 152 -2.62 -16.35 5.39
CA ALA A 152 -4.01 -16.02 5.13
C ALA A 152 -4.13 -14.57 4.65
N LEU A 153 -5.05 -14.33 3.70
CA LEU A 153 -5.27 -13.00 3.12
C LEU A 153 -5.59 -11.96 4.20
N LYS A 154 -6.38 -12.32 5.22
CA LYS A 154 -6.68 -11.43 6.36
C LYS A 154 -5.41 -10.96 7.07
N ASN A 155 -4.47 -11.87 7.35
CA ASN A 155 -3.24 -11.55 8.07
C ASN A 155 -2.36 -10.57 7.29
N TYR A 156 -2.42 -10.63 5.95
CA TYR A 156 -1.77 -9.66 5.08
C TYR A 156 -2.30 -8.24 5.31
N PHE A 157 -3.63 -8.08 5.33
CA PHE A 157 -4.24 -6.76 5.53
C PHE A 157 -4.19 -6.28 6.98
N GLU A 158 -4.24 -7.19 7.97
CA GLU A 158 -4.05 -6.85 9.37
C GLU A 158 -2.65 -6.32 9.63
N LYS A 159 -1.60 -6.97 9.12
CA LYS A 159 -0.23 -6.46 9.17
C LYS A 159 -0.09 -5.08 8.51
N LYS A 160 -0.78 -4.85 7.39
CA LYS A 160 -0.81 -3.54 6.73
C LYS A 160 -1.51 -2.47 7.59
N LYS A 161 -2.47 -2.85 8.43
CA LYS A 161 -3.15 -1.94 9.38
C LYS A 161 -2.38 -1.71 10.69
N GLU A 162 -1.44 -2.61 11.03
CA GLU A 162 -0.64 -2.52 12.25
C GLU A 162 0.43 -1.42 12.22
N ASP A 163 0.69 -0.77 11.11
CA ASP A 163 1.49 0.45 11.08
C ASP A 163 0.74 1.56 11.83
N LYS A 164 0.84 1.48 13.16
CA LYS A 164 0.24 2.43 14.11
C LYS A 164 0.86 3.83 14.00
N TYR A 165 1.95 3.97 13.29
CA TYR A 165 2.70 5.21 13.11
C TYR A 165 2.90 5.52 11.61
N THR A 166 3.09 6.79 11.31
CA THR A 166 3.33 7.25 9.93
C THR A 166 4.73 6.84 9.48
N ARG A 167 4.84 6.11 8.37
CA ARG A 167 6.11 5.89 7.66
C ARG A 167 6.13 6.73 6.40
N SER A 168 7.11 7.61 6.26
CA SER A 168 7.19 8.48 5.09
C SER A 168 8.63 8.87 4.76
N SER A 169 8.82 9.35 3.53
CA SER A 169 10.04 10.08 3.21
C SER A 169 10.00 11.46 3.86
N ILE A 170 11.17 12.07 4.09
CA ILE A 170 11.26 13.44 4.61
C ILE A 170 10.50 14.43 3.74
N HIS A 171 10.49 14.23 2.42
CA HIS A 171 9.74 15.08 1.50
C HIS A 171 8.22 14.90 1.63
N GLY A 172 7.76 13.67 1.92
CA GLY A 172 6.34 13.33 2.00
C GLY A 172 5.62 14.00 3.17
N VAL A 173 6.37 14.42 4.21
CA VAL A 173 5.81 15.07 5.40
C VAL A 173 6.00 16.59 5.44
N LYS A 174 6.28 17.18 4.29
CA LYS A 174 6.44 18.63 4.20
C LYS A 174 5.14 19.34 4.59
N GLY A 175 5.20 20.19 5.63
CA GLY A 175 4.04 20.89 6.16
C GLY A 175 3.30 20.18 7.29
N GLU A 176 3.60 18.90 7.57
CA GLU A 176 3.01 18.15 8.68
C GLU A 176 3.83 18.31 9.97
N SER A 177 3.21 18.02 11.12
CA SER A 177 3.86 18.01 12.44
C SER A 177 3.39 16.80 13.24
N TYR A 178 4.29 16.22 14.03
CA TYR A 178 4.04 15.02 14.82
C TYR A 178 4.46 15.25 16.28
N GLU A 179 3.90 14.49 17.22
CA GLU A 179 4.34 14.55 18.62
C GLU A 179 5.75 13.97 18.78
N ALA A 180 6.04 12.88 18.04
CA ALA A 180 7.35 12.26 18.00
C ALA A 180 7.79 11.94 16.57
N VAL A 181 9.08 12.10 16.27
CA VAL A 181 9.67 11.74 14.99
C VAL A 181 10.93 10.93 15.20
N LEU A 182 11.01 9.77 14.57
CA LEU A 182 12.23 9.01 14.40
C LEU A 182 12.79 9.25 12.98
N VAL A 183 13.95 9.87 12.89
CA VAL A 183 14.67 10.02 11.62
C VAL A 183 15.65 8.87 11.49
N TYR A 184 15.39 7.98 10.53
CA TYR A 184 16.29 6.87 10.24
C TYR A 184 17.30 7.23 9.17
N ILE A 185 18.56 7.28 9.57
CA ILE A 185 19.69 7.63 8.71
C ILE A 185 20.38 6.35 8.28
N LYS A 186 20.21 6.00 7.00
CA LYS A 186 20.78 4.78 6.44
C LYS A 186 22.22 5.01 5.97
N SER A 187 23.14 4.12 6.35
CA SER A 187 24.49 4.10 5.78
C SER A 187 24.42 3.71 4.29
N ARG A 188 24.85 4.58 3.41
CA ARG A 188 25.02 4.30 1.98
C ARG A 188 26.24 5.05 1.45
N THR A 189 26.99 4.42 0.56
CA THR A 189 28.00 5.09 -0.26
C THR A 189 27.33 6.13 -1.16
N GLY A 190 27.74 7.39 -1.03
CA GLY A 190 27.23 8.52 -1.82
C GLY A 190 25.99 9.17 -1.25
N ASN A 191 25.99 10.48 -1.18
CA ASN A 191 24.86 11.38 -0.93
C ASN A 191 23.92 10.98 0.24
N THR A 192 24.45 10.50 1.34
CA THR A 192 23.70 10.06 2.54
C THR A 192 23.89 11.07 3.66
N LEU A 193 22.84 11.29 4.43
CA LEU A 193 22.93 12.04 5.68
C LEU A 193 23.81 11.26 6.66
N THR A 194 24.96 11.79 7.01
CA THR A 194 25.89 11.16 7.96
C THR A 194 25.96 11.98 9.24
N PRO A 195 26.37 11.39 10.39
CA PRO A 195 26.60 12.13 11.61
C PRO A 195 27.56 13.33 11.40
N LYS A 196 28.63 13.11 10.67
CA LYS A 196 29.62 14.17 10.34
C LYS A 196 28.96 15.33 9.58
N LEU A 197 28.10 15.01 8.59
CA LEU A 197 27.38 16.04 7.84
C LEU A 197 26.41 16.83 8.71
N LEU A 198 25.78 16.18 9.70
CA LEU A 198 24.89 16.86 10.65
C LEU A 198 25.63 17.84 11.56
N MET A 199 26.90 17.54 11.91
CA MET A 199 27.72 18.39 12.77
C MET A 199 28.40 19.52 12.02
N GLU A 200 28.90 19.26 10.83
CA GLU A 200 29.81 20.16 10.10
C GLU A 200 29.15 20.74 8.82
N GLY A 201 27.97 20.27 8.46
CA GLY A 201 27.32 20.64 7.18
C GLY A 201 26.69 22.04 7.21
N GLU A 202 26.73 22.71 6.07
CA GLU A 202 26.11 24.02 5.89
C GLU A 202 24.65 23.90 5.44
N LEU A 203 23.79 24.79 5.92
CA LEU A 203 22.35 24.83 5.57
C LEU A 203 22.09 25.04 4.07
N GLY A 204 23.07 25.50 3.32
CA GLY A 204 23.02 25.61 1.85
C GLY A 204 22.94 24.26 1.13
N GLN A 205 23.40 23.19 1.75
CA GLN A 205 23.42 21.85 1.17
C GLN A 205 22.03 21.21 1.22
N GLU A 206 21.62 20.52 0.14
CA GLU A 206 20.30 19.87 0.05
C GLU A 206 20.06 18.87 1.20
N LEU A 207 21.09 18.12 1.57
CA LEU A 207 21.00 17.15 2.67
C LEU A 207 20.75 17.79 4.02
N MET A 208 21.38 18.92 4.28
CA MET A 208 21.17 19.69 5.51
C MET A 208 19.78 20.30 5.56
N ARG A 209 19.25 20.76 4.42
CA ARG A 209 17.86 21.23 4.34
C ARG A 209 16.85 20.11 4.60
N LEU A 210 17.13 18.89 4.10
CA LEU A 210 16.29 17.72 4.39
C LEU A 210 16.36 17.34 5.87
N ALA A 211 17.55 17.31 6.46
CA ALA A 211 17.72 17.08 7.89
C ALA A 211 16.94 18.11 8.71
N TYR A 212 17.08 19.39 8.38
CA TYR A 212 16.33 20.46 9.03
C TYR A 212 14.81 20.27 8.94
N VAL A 213 14.28 19.92 7.75
CA VAL A 213 12.85 19.61 7.59
C VAL A 213 12.44 18.47 8.50
N ALA A 214 13.18 17.38 8.56
CA ALA A 214 12.86 16.23 9.41
C ALA A 214 12.90 16.59 10.90
N MET A 215 13.93 17.31 11.33
CA MET A 215 14.17 17.71 12.72
C MET A 215 13.18 18.75 13.25
N THR A 216 12.55 19.52 12.36
CA THR A 216 11.53 20.50 12.72
C THR A 216 10.10 19.98 12.72
N ARG A 217 9.89 18.69 12.41
CA ARG A 217 8.56 18.06 12.44
C ARG A 217 8.09 17.62 13.82
N PRO A 218 8.96 17.18 14.75
CA PRO A 218 8.53 16.78 16.08
C PRO A 218 8.15 17.97 16.96
N LYS A 219 7.08 17.82 17.74
CA LYS A 219 6.68 18.79 18.76
C LYS A 219 7.31 18.49 20.12
N ARG A 220 7.54 17.21 20.45
CA ARG A 220 7.99 16.78 21.78
C ARG A 220 9.23 15.90 21.77
N LEU A 221 9.33 14.95 20.81
CA LEU A 221 10.41 13.98 20.79
C LEU A 221 11.00 13.83 19.41
N LEU A 222 12.30 14.10 19.30
CA LEU A 222 13.12 13.76 18.15
C LEU A 222 14.06 12.61 18.50
N MET A 223 14.03 11.55 17.70
CA MET A 223 14.97 10.44 17.77
C MET A 223 15.74 10.36 16.46
N LEU A 224 17.06 10.18 16.54
CA LEU A 224 17.93 9.95 15.39
C LEU A 224 18.47 8.53 15.48
N ALA A 225 18.10 7.68 14.52
CA ALA A 225 18.70 6.36 14.36
C ALA A 225 19.78 6.42 13.29
N MET A 226 21.02 6.30 13.70
CA MET A 226 22.21 6.39 12.85
C MET A 226 22.99 5.08 12.91
N PRO A 227 23.71 4.69 11.82
CA PRO A 227 24.63 3.57 11.88
C PRO A 227 25.72 3.85 12.91
N ASP A 228 26.14 2.80 13.62
CA ASP A 228 27.32 2.86 14.49
C ASP A 228 28.57 2.99 13.62
N THR A 229 28.99 4.22 13.36
CA THR A 229 30.20 4.55 12.61
C THR A 229 31.18 5.23 13.53
N GLU A 230 32.49 5.02 13.30
CA GLU A 230 33.52 5.74 13.99
C GLU A 230 33.28 7.26 13.96
N GLY A 231 33.15 7.90 15.10
CA GLY A 231 32.82 9.32 15.26
C GLY A 231 31.52 9.62 16.02
N ILE A 232 30.68 8.60 16.33
CA ILE A 232 29.50 8.78 17.23
C ILE A 232 29.94 8.80 18.71
N LYS A 233 31.15 8.36 19.01
CA LYS A 233 31.65 8.27 20.39
C LYS A 233 31.87 9.62 21.10
N ASP A 234 31.76 10.71 20.36
CA ASP A 234 31.98 12.08 20.85
C ASP A 234 30.70 12.90 20.97
N TRP A 235 29.56 12.24 21.01
CA TRP A 235 28.22 12.83 21.22
C TRP A 235 27.78 12.72 22.67
#